data_404f7f6037d76f010b8f8ed9481d60a7
#
_entry.id   404f7f6037d76f010b8f8ed9481d60a7
#
_cell.length_a   1.000
_cell.length_b   1.000
_cell.length_c   1.000
_cell.angle_alpha   90.00
_cell.angle_beta   90.00
_cell.angle_gamma   90.00
#
_symmetry.space_group_name_H-M   'P 1'
#
loop_
_entity.id
_entity.type
_entity.pdbx_description
1 polymer ?
#
loop_
_entity_poly.entity_id
_entity_poly.type
_entity_poly.pdbx_seq_one_letter_code
_entity_poly.pdbx_strand_id
1 'polypeptide(L)'
;MFTDRRGAASICLAAVLWSAGGSAAAQGPPGPREDTQFWNETQLIVPLDEKVDLILIGVLRLGQDVSRLVDERAGGAVAFKPHKYLTIQPTYLYVAQQPSEGQKNFEHRLIFNATAQFPIGRLRMTDRNQIERRLRHGLGDTTFYRNRLQLDYPVSIRGFGFRPFVADEVFYNATQGDWVRNRISAGISKQFRENFIADFFYLLQSDGQARPGNLHVFGTLLRFYLR
;
A
#
# COMPACT_ATOMS: atom_id res chain seq x y z
N MET A 1 18.64 -39.99 -35.03
CA MET A 1 18.81 -38.59 -35.49
C MET A 1 17.66 -37.80 -34.90
N PHE A 2 17.80 -37.38 -33.62
CA PHE A 2 16.79 -36.62 -32.86
C PHE A 2 17.37 -35.26 -32.54
N THR A 3 16.82 -34.20 -33.13
CA THR A 3 17.20 -32.84 -32.90
C THR A 3 16.37 -32.28 -31.72
N ASP A 4 17.07 -32.04 -30.63
CA ASP A 4 16.58 -31.33 -29.42
C ASP A 4 16.39 -29.85 -29.75
N ARG A 5 15.13 -29.34 -29.69
CA ARG A 5 14.81 -27.95 -29.75
C ARG A 5 14.49 -27.46 -28.34
N ARG A 6 15.50 -26.95 -27.63
CA ARG A 6 15.32 -26.16 -26.42
C ARG A 6 14.77 -24.78 -26.80
N GLY A 7 13.48 -24.59 -26.58
CA GLY A 7 12.83 -23.26 -26.68
C GLY A 7 13.24 -22.37 -25.51
N ALA A 8 14.12 -21.41 -25.78
CA ALA A 8 14.40 -20.34 -24.83
C ALA A 8 13.18 -19.40 -24.77
N ALA A 9 12.46 -19.41 -23.68
CA ALA A 9 11.43 -18.41 -23.38
C ALA A 9 12.12 -17.10 -23.02
N SER A 10 12.19 -16.18 -23.97
CA SER A 10 12.61 -14.79 -23.72
C SER A 10 11.54 -14.07 -22.94
N ILE A 11 11.80 -13.85 -21.66
CA ILE A 11 10.97 -12.97 -20.81
C ILE A 11 11.35 -11.54 -21.20
N CYS A 12 10.54 -10.90 -22.03
CA CYS A 12 10.63 -9.46 -22.28
C CYS A 12 10.18 -8.73 -21.01
N LEU A 13 11.15 -8.23 -20.24
CA LEU A 13 10.92 -7.26 -19.18
C LEU A 13 10.65 -5.92 -19.87
N ALA A 14 9.38 -5.55 -20.05
CA ALA A 14 9.01 -4.24 -20.57
C ALA A 14 9.26 -3.19 -19.46
N ALA A 15 10.42 -2.56 -19.51
CA ALA A 15 10.69 -1.36 -18.73
C ALA A 15 9.87 -0.22 -19.36
N VAL A 16 8.77 0.16 -18.72
CA VAL A 16 8.01 1.36 -19.09
C VAL A 16 8.80 2.58 -18.62
N LEU A 17 9.59 3.15 -19.53
CA LEU A 17 10.21 4.46 -19.34
C LEU A 17 9.12 5.51 -19.48
N TRP A 18 8.72 6.10 -18.38
CA TRP A 18 7.83 7.26 -18.35
C TRP A 18 8.61 8.50 -18.81
N SER A 19 8.36 8.96 -20.04
CA SER A 19 8.81 10.29 -20.48
C SER A 19 7.95 11.35 -19.76
N ALA A 20 8.57 12.13 -18.90
CA ALA A 20 7.96 13.30 -18.28
C ALA A 20 7.66 14.36 -19.37
N GLY A 21 6.45 14.31 -19.92
CA GLY A 21 5.88 15.39 -20.71
C GLY A 21 5.56 16.55 -19.77
N GLY A 22 6.29 17.66 -19.88
CA GLY A 22 6.06 18.85 -19.08
C GLY A 22 4.70 19.47 -19.41
N SER A 23 3.72 19.28 -18.55
CA SER A 23 2.48 20.04 -18.54
C SER A 23 2.71 21.36 -17.80
N ALA A 24 2.24 22.48 -18.38
CA ALA A 24 2.28 23.79 -17.78
C ALA A 24 1.73 23.74 -16.34
N ALA A 25 2.56 24.17 -15.38
CA ALA A 25 2.24 24.16 -13.97
C ALA A 25 1.05 25.09 -13.68
N ALA A 26 -0.14 24.52 -13.51
CA ALA A 26 -1.17 25.17 -12.72
C ALA A 26 -0.54 25.41 -11.32
N GLN A 27 -0.58 26.65 -10.83
CA GLN A 27 -0.07 27.00 -9.51
C GLN A 27 -0.82 26.14 -8.49
N GLY A 28 -0.13 25.11 -7.99
CA GLY A 28 -0.71 24.22 -6.98
C GLY A 28 -0.99 24.95 -5.68
N PRO A 29 -1.82 24.37 -4.79
CA PRO A 29 -2.16 24.99 -3.52
C PRO A 29 -0.91 25.42 -2.75
N PRO A 30 -0.96 26.53 -1.98
CA PRO A 30 0.16 26.99 -1.18
C PRO A 30 0.54 25.92 -0.14
N GLY A 31 1.82 25.71 0.08
CA GLY A 31 2.35 24.72 1.04
C GLY A 31 3.67 24.13 0.62
N PRO A 32 4.39 23.45 1.51
CA PRO A 32 5.65 22.80 1.20
C PRO A 32 5.45 21.73 0.11
N ARG A 33 6.45 21.56 -0.77
CA ARG A 33 6.42 20.54 -1.84
C ARG A 33 6.75 19.15 -1.30
N GLU A 34 7.48 19.07 -0.22
CA GLU A 34 8.01 17.85 0.39
C GLU A 34 7.65 17.80 1.89
N ASP A 35 7.52 16.61 2.44
CA ASP A 35 7.32 16.38 3.85
C ASP A 35 7.92 15.04 4.27
N THR A 36 8.45 14.97 5.48
CA THR A 36 8.87 13.73 6.10
C THR A 36 7.80 13.26 7.07
N GLN A 37 7.35 12.02 6.91
CA GLN A 37 6.26 11.46 7.69
C GLN A 37 6.64 10.13 8.35
N PHE A 38 5.97 9.82 9.47
CA PHE A 38 5.95 8.49 10.04
C PHE A 38 4.53 7.91 9.95
N TRP A 39 4.41 6.71 9.38
CA TRP A 39 3.13 6.02 9.25
C TRP A 39 3.16 4.71 10.05
N ASN A 40 2.16 4.54 10.88
CA ASN A 40 1.91 3.26 11.53
C ASN A 40 0.55 2.71 11.06
N GLU A 41 0.53 1.43 10.71
CA GLU A 41 -0.69 0.66 10.55
C GLU A 41 -0.61 -0.54 11.49
N THR A 42 -1.66 -0.76 12.28
CA THR A 42 -1.81 -1.91 13.18
C THR A 42 -3.04 -2.69 12.79
N GLN A 43 -2.87 -3.99 12.62
CA GLN A 43 -3.94 -4.92 12.28
C GLN A 43 -4.05 -5.99 13.37
N LEU A 44 -5.27 -6.21 13.85
CA LEU A 44 -5.64 -7.33 14.69
C LEU A 44 -6.43 -8.31 13.83
N ILE A 45 -5.90 -9.50 13.61
CA ILE A 45 -6.43 -10.51 12.70
C ILE A 45 -7.01 -11.64 13.53
N VAL A 46 -8.30 -11.88 13.36
CA VAL A 46 -9.06 -12.94 14.03
C VAL A 46 -9.45 -13.97 12.97
N PRO A 47 -8.78 -15.12 12.89
CA PRO A 47 -9.22 -16.21 12.02
C PRO A 47 -10.58 -16.72 12.48
N LEU A 48 -11.60 -16.66 11.62
CA LEU A 48 -12.92 -17.21 11.89
C LEU A 48 -13.02 -18.67 11.43
N ASP A 49 -12.37 -18.98 10.31
CA ASP A 49 -12.15 -20.32 9.79
C ASP A 49 -10.88 -20.37 8.90
N GLU A 50 -10.65 -21.47 8.18
CA GLU A 50 -9.47 -21.62 7.32
C GLU A 50 -9.43 -20.62 6.15
N LYS A 51 -10.59 -20.09 5.76
CA LYS A 51 -10.74 -19.21 4.58
C LYS A 51 -11.13 -17.80 4.90
N VAL A 52 -11.54 -17.50 6.13
CA VAL A 52 -12.11 -16.21 6.51
C VAL A 52 -11.40 -15.65 7.74
N ASP A 53 -10.85 -14.45 7.59
CA ASP A 53 -10.34 -13.67 8.72
C ASP A 53 -11.16 -12.39 8.89
N LEU A 54 -11.46 -12.04 10.14
CA LEU A 54 -11.89 -10.69 10.51
C LEU A 54 -10.64 -9.88 10.87
N ILE A 55 -10.55 -8.64 10.38
CA ILE A 55 -9.39 -7.78 10.60
C ILE A 55 -9.88 -6.44 11.15
N LEU A 56 -9.38 -6.05 12.33
CA LEU A 56 -9.51 -4.70 12.84
C LEU A 56 -8.27 -3.89 12.45
N ILE A 57 -8.47 -2.65 12.01
CA ILE A 57 -7.42 -1.81 11.42
C ILE A 57 -7.39 -0.47 12.14
N GLY A 58 -6.20 -0.10 12.62
CA GLY A 58 -5.88 1.24 13.10
C GLY A 58 -4.70 1.82 12.32
N VAL A 59 -4.78 3.10 11.94
CA VAL A 59 -3.70 3.81 11.24
C VAL A 59 -3.46 5.14 11.90
N LEU A 60 -2.20 5.48 12.12
CA LEU A 60 -1.75 6.78 12.58
C LEU A 60 -0.67 7.30 11.64
N ARG A 61 -0.73 8.60 11.28
CA ARG A 61 0.27 9.24 10.46
C ARG A 61 0.69 10.56 11.07
N LEU A 62 1.98 10.68 11.32
CA LEU A 62 2.62 11.92 11.74
C LEU A 62 3.26 12.55 10.50
N GLY A 63 2.99 13.80 10.26
CA GLY A 63 3.57 14.63 9.18
C GLY A 63 4.14 15.92 9.74
N GLN A 64 4.42 16.89 8.86
CA GLN A 64 5.11 18.13 9.21
C GLN A 64 6.43 17.81 9.93
N ASP A 65 7.31 17.06 9.22
CA ASP A 65 8.57 16.55 9.76
C ASP A 65 8.38 15.72 11.05
N VAL A 66 7.35 14.84 11.04
CA VAL A 66 7.00 13.91 12.14
C VAL A 66 6.55 14.64 13.42
N SER A 67 6.28 15.93 13.36
CA SER A 67 5.93 16.75 14.53
C SER A 67 4.44 16.76 14.87
N ARG A 68 3.56 16.33 13.92
CA ARG A 68 2.12 16.48 14.07
C ARG A 68 1.34 15.27 13.55
N LEU A 69 0.27 14.90 14.25
CA LEU A 69 -0.71 13.92 13.77
C LEU A 69 -1.54 14.55 12.64
N VAL A 70 -1.44 13.96 11.43
CA VAL A 70 -2.08 14.49 10.22
C VAL A 70 -3.18 13.58 9.66
N ASP A 71 -3.20 12.30 10.04
CA ASP A 71 -4.19 11.34 9.55
C ASP A 71 -4.36 10.19 10.55
N GLU A 72 -5.61 9.93 10.92
CA GLU A 72 -6.02 8.83 11.80
C GLU A 72 -7.09 8.03 11.09
N ARG A 73 -7.02 6.70 11.22
CA ARG A 73 -8.02 5.81 10.62
C ARG A 73 -8.33 4.68 11.57
N ALA A 74 -9.62 4.33 11.60
CA ALA A 74 -10.09 3.14 12.29
C ALA A 74 -11.14 2.43 11.44
N GLY A 75 -11.15 1.11 11.49
CA GLY A 75 -12.15 0.32 10.78
C GLY A 75 -11.85 -1.16 10.78
N GLY A 76 -12.40 -1.86 9.80
CA GLY A 76 -12.26 -3.29 9.72
C GLY A 76 -12.42 -3.84 8.31
N ALA A 77 -12.03 -5.09 8.16
CA ALA A 77 -12.11 -5.84 6.93
C ALA A 77 -12.49 -7.30 7.19
N VAL A 78 -13.04 -7.93 6.16
CA VAL A 78 -13.18 -9.38 6.11
C VAL A 78 -12.29 -9.87 4.96
N ALA A 79 -11.32 -10.73 5.26
CA ALA A 79 -10.49 -11.35 4.24
C ALA A 79 -11.03 -12.74 3.93
N PHE A 80 -11.44 -12.96 2.69
CA PHE A 80 -11.88 -14.25 2.16
C PHE A 80 -10.80 -14.83 1.25
N LYS A 81 -10.40 -16.07 1.48
CA LYS A 81 -9.33 -16.81 0.77
C LYS A 81 -9.93 -17.94 -0.07
N PRO A 82 -10.56 -17.65 -1.24
CA PRO A 82 -11.18 -18.69 -2.08
C PRO A 82 -10.17 -19.66 -2.66
N HIS A 83 -8.94 -19.24 -2.80
CA HIS A 83 -7.82 -20.01 -3.33
C HIS A 83 -6.53 -19.67 -2.60
N LYS A 84 -5.59 -20.61 -2.52
CA LYS A 84 -4.26 -20.42 -1.86
C LYS A 84 -3.44 -19.24 -2.38
N TYR A 85 -3.75 -18.75 -3.56
CA TYR A 85 -3.07 -17.61 -4.19
C TYR A 85 -3.93 -16.36 -4.27
N LEU A 86 -5.19 -16.39 -3.84
CA LEU A 86 -6.12 -15.26 -3.98
C LEU A 86 -6.78 -14.93 -2.65
N THR A 87 -6.74 -13.66 -2.29
CA THR A 87 -7.50 -13.08 -1.17
C THR A 87 -8.38 -11.94 -1.67
N ILE A 88 -9.65 -11.98 -1.34
CA ILE A 88 -10.62 -10.90 -1.57
C ILE A 88 -10.92 -10.26 -0.23
N GLN A 89 -10.83 -8.93 -0.14
CA GLN A 89 -10.93 -8.24 1.14
C GLN A 89 -11.71 -6.92 1.00
N PRO A 90 -13.04 -6.93 1.20
CA PRO A 90 -13.79 -5.72 1.48
C PRO A 90 -13.34 -5.12 2.81
N THR A 91 -13.19 -3.80 2.83
CA THR A 91 -12.68 -3.04 3.97
C THR A 91 -13.47 -1.74 4.11
N TYR A 92 -13.80 -1.37 5.33
CA TYR A 92 -14.33 -0.07 5.69
C TYR A 92 -13.37 0.64 6.62
N LEU A 93 -13.12 1.93 6.35
CA LEU A 93 -12.33 2.80 7.23
C LEU A 93 -13.06 4.13 7.43
N TYR A 94 -13.16 4.56 8.68
CA TYR A 94 -13.39 5.94 9.03
C TYR A 94 -12.05 6.66 9.11
N VAL A 95 -11.96 7.85 8.51
CA VAL A 95 -10.71 8.60 8.38
C VAL A 95 -10.92 10.02 8.87
N ALA A 96 -10.07 10.45 9.79
CA ALA A 96 -9.95 11.83 10.23
C ALA A 96 -8.60 12.39 9.76
N GLN A 97 -8.62 13.44 8.96
CA GLN A 97 -7.43 14.10 8.44
C GLN A 97 -7.30 15.51 9.00
N GLN A 98 -6.07 15.89 9.33
CA GLN A 98 -5.72 17.22 9.83
C GLN A 98 -4.60 17.79 8.95
N PRO A 99 -4.90 18.20 7.69
CA PRO A 99 -3.87 18.64 6.73
C PRO A 99 -3.16 19.93 7.16
N SER A 100 -3.83 20.78 7.92
CA SER A 100 -3.27 22.00 8.51
C SER A 100 -3.85 22.27 9.90
N GLU A 101 -3.28 23.22 10.63
CA GLU A 101 -3.78 23.61 11.94
C GLU A 101 -5.20 24.15 11.85
N GLY A 102 -6.08 23.66 12.74
CA GLY A 102 -7.50 24.05 12.75
C GLY A 102 -8.36 23.41 11.65
N GLN A 103 -7.79 22.77 10.63
CA GLN A 103 -8.54 22.10 9.56
C GLN A 103 -8.70 20.62 9.87
N LYS A 104 -9.95 20.16 9.91
CA LYS A 104 -10.30 18.74 10.07
C LYS A 104 -11.20 18.29 8.92
N ASN A 105 -10.83 17.21 8.25
CA ASN A 105 -11.61 16.58 7.20
C ASN A 105 -11.95 15.16 7.64
N PHE A 106 -13.20 14.77 7.39
CA PHE A 106 -13.67 13.43 7.71
C PHE A 106 -14.15 12.74 6.44
N GLU A 107 -13.85 11.45 6.33
CA GLU A 107 -14.33 10.65 5.22
C GLU A 107 -14.57 9.19 5.63
N HIS A 108 -15.51 8.56 4.95
CA HIS A 108 -15.72 7.12 4.98
C HIS A 108 -15.09 6.51 3.73
N ARG A 109 -14.28 5.48 3.90
CA ARG A 109 -13.67 4.75 2.79
C ARG A 109 -14.25 3.36 2.68
N LEU A 110 -14.82 3.07 1.53
CA LEU A 110 -15.21 1.73 1.12
C LEU A 110 -14.13 1.22 0.17
N ILE A 111 -13.49 0.12 0.53
CA ILE A 111 -12.34 -0.41 -0.18
C ILE A 111 -12.63 -1.86 -0.54
N PHE A 112 -12.34 -2.24 -1.77
CA PHE A 112 -12.36 -3.61 -2.22
C PHE A 112 -10.98 -3.99 -2.74
N ASN A 113 -10.35 -4.97 -2.10
CA ASN A 113 -9.05 -5.50 -2.49
C ASN A 113 -9.19 -6.88 -3.10
N ALA A 114 -8.47 -7.12 -4.20
CA ALA A 114 -8.16 -8.43 -4.73
C ALA A 114 -6.64 -8.59 -4.73
N THR A 115 -6.12 -9.51 -3.93
CA THR A 115 -4.68 -9.74 -3.78
C THR A 115 -4.32 -11.12 -4.27
N ALA A 116 -3.45 -11.19 -5.27
CA ALA A 116 -2.89 -12.42 -5.79
C ALA A 116 -1.44 -12.56 -5.31
N GLN A 117 -1.05 -13.75 -4.84
CA GLN A 117 0.30 -14.05 -4.38
C GLN A 117 0.85 -15.27 -5.12
N PHE A 118 2.00 -15.12 -5.77
CA PHE A 118 2.62 -16.18 -6.58
C PHE A 118 4.05 -16.46 -6.10
N PRO A 119 4.41 -17.72 -5.84
CA PRO A 119 5.81 -18.10 -5.69
C PRO A 119 6.50 -18.14 -7.06
N ILE A 120 7.65 -17.48 -7.18
CA ILE A 120 8.53 -17.52 -8.37
C ILE A 120 9.89 -18.03 -7.87
N GLY A 121 10.05 -19.34 -7.81
CA GLY A 121 11.19 -19.96 -7.15
C GLY A 121 11.21 -19.64 -5.66
N ARG A 122 12.24 -18.91 -5.19
CA ARG A 122 12.35 -18.43 -3.80
C ARG A 122 11.72 -17.05 -3.60
N LEU A 123 11.48 -16.30 -4.69
CA LEU A 123 10.77 -15.03 -4.63
C LEU A 123 9.27 -15.25 -4.41
N ARG A 124 8.63 -14.31 -3.76
CA ARG A 124 7.17 -14.19 -3.73
C ARG A 124 6.79 -12.86 -4.37
N MET A 125 5.93 -12.94 -5.37
CA MET A 125 5.30 -11.80 -6.00
C MET A 125 3.88 -11.64 -5.44
N THR A 126 3.55 -10.44 -5.02
CA THR A 126 2.20 -10.07 -4.56
C THR A 126 1.69 -8.93 -5.43
N ASP A 127 0.56 -9.15 -6.08
CA ASP A 127 -0.16 -8.14 -6.85
C ASP A 127 -1.49 -7.85 -6.16
N ARG A 128 -1.68 -6.60 -5.71
CA ARG A 128 -2.90 -6.14 -5.08
C ARG A 128 -3.58 -5.10 -5.95
N ASN A 129 -4.79 -5.42 -6.38
CA ASN A 129 -5.70 -4.53 -7.08
C ASN A 129 -6.74 -4.02 -6.10
N GLN A 130 -6.94 -2.72 -6.05
CA GLN A 130 -7.80 -2.07 -5.07
C GLN A 130 -8.68 -1.03 -5.74
N ILE A 131 -9.99 -1.08 -5.44
CA ILE A 131 -10.93 0.00 -5.72
C ILE A 131 -11.26 0.67 -4.38
N GLU A 132 -11.12 2.00 -4.31
CA GLU A 132 -11.34 2.79 -3.11
C GLU A 132 -12.32 3.93 -3.39
N ARG A 133 -13.52 3.87 -2.80
CA ARG A 133 -14.50 4.95 -2.81
C ARG A 133 -14.35 5.75 -1.53
N ARG A 134 -14.15 7.06 -1.67
CA ARG A 134 -14.06 8.02 -0.57
C ARG A 134 -15.30 8.86 -0.56
N LEU A 135 -16.10 8.72 0.50
CA LEU A 135 -17.26 9.54 0.80
C LEU A 135 -16.80 10.64 1.75
N ARG A 136 -16.66 11.86 1.24
CA ARG A 136 -16.02 12.97 1.96
C ARG A 136 -17.05 13.95 2.47
N HIS A 137 -16.98 14.28 3.76
CA HIS A 137 -17.86 15.26 4.34
C HIS A 137 -17.49 16.69 3.85
N GLY A 138 -18.45 17.40 3.27
CA GLY A 138 -18.26 18.76 2.76
C GLY A 138 -17.39 18.89 1.50
N LEU A 139 -16.94 17.79 0.91
CA LEU A 139 -16.14 17.73 -0.31
C LEU A 139 -16.76 16.73 -1.29
N GLY A 140 -16.50 16.89 -2.58
CA GLY A 140 -16.96 15.92 -3.58
C GLY A 140 -16.33 14.52 -3.38
N ASP A 141 -17.13 13.47 -3.55
CA ASP A 141 -16.65 12.09 -3.47
C ASP A 141 -15.65 11.76 -4.55
N THR A 142 -14.74 10.83 -4.25
CA THR A 142 -13.73 10.38 -5.21
C THR A 142 -13.61 8.87 -5.23
N THR A 143 -13.30 8.33 -6.40
CA THR A 143 -13.01 6.91 -6.58
C THR A 143 -11.59 6.75 -7.12
N PHE A 144 -10.82 5.87 -6.49
CA PHE A 144 -9.47 5.52 -6.92
C PHE A 144 -9.40 4.04 -7.28
N TYR A 145 -8.70 3.77 -8.37
CA TYR A 145 -8.11 2.45 -8.60
C TYR A 145 -6.65 2.52 -8.18
N ARG A 146 -6.17 1.47 -7.52
CA ARG A 146 -4.78 1.33 -7.09
C ARG A 146 -4.28 -0.05 -7.45
N ASN A 147 -3.08 -0.12 -7.98
CA ASN A 147 -2.37 -1.38 -8.15
C ASN A 147 -1.05 -1.30 -7.38
N ARG A 148 -0.74 -2.34 -6.61
CA ARG A 148 0.53 -2.49 -5.91
C ARG A 148 1.15 -3.83 -6.24
N LEU A 149 2.32 -3.77 -6.87
CA LEU A 149 3.18 -4.91 -7.10
C LEU A 149 4.29 -4.94 -6.06
N GLN A 150 4.46 -6.07 -5.38
CA GLN A 150 5.51 -6.29 -4.38
C GLN A 150 6.28 -7.56 -4.68
N LEU A 151 7.59 -7.49 -4.54
CA LEU A 151 8.50 -8.65 -4.58
C LEU A 151 9.18 -8.79 -3.23
N ASP A 152 9.16 -9.97 -2.64
CA ASP A 152 9.87 -10.27 -1.42
C ASP A 152 10.67 -11.58 -1.52
N TYR A 153 11.78 -11.66 -0.79
CA TYR A 153 12.70 -12.78 -0.80
C TYR A 153 13.01 -13.24 0.63
N PRO A 154 12.88 -14.54 0.96
CA PRO A 154 13.22 -15.04 2.29
C PRO A 154 14.74 -15.10 2.48
N VAL A 155 15.22 -14.45 3.52
CA VAL A 155 16.63 -14.43 3.94
C VAL A 155 16.74 -15.00 5.33
N SER A 156 17.78 -15.79 5.60
CA SER A 156 18.14 -16.26 6.93
C SER A 156 19.64 -16.07 7.14
N ILE A 157 20.02 -15.33 8.17
CA ILE A 157 21.41 -15.08 8.55
C ILE A 157 21.59 -15.55 9.99
N ARG A 158 22.39 -16.57 10.20
CA ARG A 158 22.68 -17.15 11.53
C ARG A 158 21.41 -17.48 12.33
N GLY A 159 20.38 -18.02 11.66
CA GLY A 159 19.10 -18.36 12.28
C GLY A 159 18.10 -17.19 12.39
N PHE A 160 18.51 -15.95 12.09
CA PHE A 160 17.63 -14.81 12.04
C PHE A 160 16.97 -14.73 10.65
N GLY A 161 15.71 -15.15 10.57
CA GLY A 161 14.92 -15.12 9.34
C GLY A 161 14.15 -13.81 9.18
N PHE A 162 14.17 -13.22 7.98
CA PHE A 162 13.39 -12.03 7.60
C PHE A 162 13.15 -12.02 6.09
N ARG A 163 12.30 -11.13 5.61
CA ARG A 163 11.98 -10.97 4.19
C ARG A 163 12.16 -9.52 3.77
N PRO A 164 13.25 -9.15 3.11
CA PRO A 164 13.34 -7.88 2.41
C PRO A 164 12.33 -7.86 1.28
N PHE A 165 11.75 -6.67 1.04
CA PHE A 165 10.81 -6.45 -0.05
C PHE A 165 11.03 -5.11 -0.72
N VAL A 166 10.58 -5.03 -1.97
CA VAL A 166 10.40 -3.80 -2.72
C VAL A 166 8.99 -3.81 -3.29
N ALA A 167 8.37 -2.63 -3.39
CA ALA A 167 7.04 -2.51 -3.97
C ALA A 167 6.88 -1.17 -4.70
N ASP A 168 6.08 -1.21 -5.75
CA ASP A 168 5.58 -0.05 -6.47
C ASP A 168 4.05 -0.03 -6.41
N GLU A 169 3.47 1.15 -6.17
CA GLU A 169 2.03 1.34 -6.09
C GLU A 169 1.62 2.58 -6.87
N VAL A 170 0.74 2.41 -7.84
CA VAL A 170 0.20 3.48 -8.68
C VAL A 170 -1.25 3.75 -8.33
N PHE A 171 -1.68 5.02 -8.51
CA PHE A 171 -3.02 5.49 -8.18
C PHE A 171 -3.64 6.19 -9.38
N TYR A 172 -4.75 5.66 -9.85
CA TYR A 172 -5.61 6.27 -10.84
C TYR A 172 -6.84 6.88 -10.16
N ASN A 173 -7.06 8.17 -10.35
CA ASN A 173 -8.26 8.85 -9.88
C ASN A 173 -9.35 8.72 -10.94
N ALA A 174 -10.26 7.77 -10.76
CA ALA A 174 -11.35 7.51 -11.71
C ALA A 174 -12.35 8.67 -11.80
N THR A 175 -12.43 9.54 -10.79
CA THR A 175 -13.29 10.73 -10.81
C THR A 175 -12.71 11.83 -11.71
N GLN A 176 -11.40 11.91 -11.85
CA GLN A 176 -10.68 12.87 -12.69
C GLN A 176 -10.22 12.28 -14.03
N GLY A 177 -10.13 10.95 -14.13
CA GLY A 177 -9.66 10.26 -15.32
C GLY A 177 -8.13 10.29 -15.49
N ASP A 178 -7.33 10.37 -14.40
CA ASP A 178 -5.90 10.56 -14.48
C ASP A 178 -5.11 9.73 -13.45
N TRP A 179 -3.85 9.41 -13.78
CA TRP A 179 -2.86 8.86 -12.86
C TRP A 179 -2.25 9.96 -12.03
N VAL A 180 -2.51 9.96 -10.74
CA VAL A 180 -2.21 11.13 -9.89
C VAL A 180 -1.06 10.90 -8.91
N ARG A 181 -0.75 9.63 -8.61
CA ARG A 181 0.23 9.31 -7.56
C ARG A 181 0.96 8.02 -7.84
N ASN A 182 2.24 8.02 -7.50
CA ASN A 182 3.06 6.83 -7.41
C ASN A 182 3.71 6.72 -6.02
N ARG A 183 3.95 5.48 -5.56
CA ARG A 183 4.67 5.16 -4.33
C ARG A 183 5.62 4.03 -4.59
N ILE A 184 6.90 4.28 -4.36
CA ILE A 184 7.92 3.24 -4.32
C ILE A 184 8.29 2.99 -2.87
N SER A 185 8.39 1.74 -2.46
CA SER A 185 8.79 1.38 -1.10
C SER A 185 9.76 0.22 -1.07
N ALA A 186 10.62 0.24 -0.06
CA ALA A 186 11.51 -0.86 0.28
C ALA A 186 11.51 -1.08 1.79
N GLY A 187 11.62 -2.32 2.22
CA GLY A 187 11.56 -2.63 3.64
C GLY A 187 11.90 -4.08 3.97
N ILE A 188 11.67 -4.42 5.20
CA ILE A 188 11.81 -5.78 5.72
C ILE A 188 10.54 -6.20 6.46
N SER A 189 10.14 -7.45 6.26
CA SER A 189 9.09 -8.13 7.01
C SER A 189 9.72 -9.16 7.93
N LYS A 190 9.39 -9.12 9.22
CA LYS A 190 9.89 -10.05 10.22
C LYS A 190 8.76 -10.63 11.04
N GLN A 191 8.72 -11.95 11.10
CA GLN A 191 7.91 -12.67 12.08
C GLN A 191 8.70 -12.78 13.38
N PHE A 192 8.27 -12.07 14.41
CA PHE A 192 8.90 -12.08 15.74
C PHE A 192 8.39 -13.20 16.62
N ARG A 193 7.09 -13.52 16.49
CA ARG A 193 6.40 -14.62 17.18
C ARG A 193 5.44 -15.29 16.21
N GLU A 194 4.92 -16.45 16.55
CA GLU A 194 3.91 -17.15 15.73
C GLU A 194 2.68 -16.28 15.44
N ASN A 195 2.34 -15.41 16.38
CA ASN A 195 1.19 -14.52 16.31
C ASN A 195 1.53 -13.04 16.06
N PHE A 196 2.81 -12.70 15.77
CA PHE A 196 3.22 -11.32 15.55
C PHE A 196 4.19 -11.16 14.39
N ILE A 197 3.79 -10.37 13.40
CA ILE A 197 4.60 -9.97 12.25
C ILE A 197 4.69 -8.45 12.20
N ALA A 198 5.88 -7.92 11.98
CA ALA A 198 6.09 -6.49 11.76
C ALA A 198 6.86 -6.26 10.46
N ASP A 199 6.39 -5.28 9.68
CA ASP A 199 7.10 -4.73 8.54
C ASP A 199 7.63 -3.35 8.92
N PHE A 200 8.88 -3.07 8.51
CA PHE A 200 9.52 -1.77 8.62
C PHE A 200 9.92 -1.35 7.21
N PHE A 201 9.56 -0.14 6.80
CA PHE A 201 9.79 0.28 5.44
C PHE A 201 10.06 1.77 5.31
N TYR A 202 10.77 2.12 4.26
CA TYR A 202 10.82 3.45 3.71
C TYR A 202 9.96 3.51 2.45
N LEU A 203 9.23 4.61 2.28
CA LEU A 203 8.37 4.84 1.12
C LEU A 203 8.58 6.26 0.62
N LEU A 204 8.80 6.38 -0.68
CA LEU A 204 8.78 7.64 -1.41
C LEU A 204 7.44 7.74 -2.15
N GLN A 205 6.66 8.78 -1.85
CA GLN A 205 5.46 9.13 -2.61
C GLN A 205 5.77 10.33 -3.52
N SER A 206 5.28 10.27 -4.74
CA SER A 206 5.19 11.40 -5.65
C SER A 206 3.73 11.60 -6.06
N ASP A 207 3.20 12.81 -5.87
CA ASP A 207 1.84 13.18 -6.20
C ASP A 207 1.83 14.56 -6.86
N GLY A 208 1.38 14.62 -8.11
CA GLY A 208 1.34 15.85 -8.89
C GLY A 208 0.27 16.84 -8.45
N GLN A 209 -0.74 16.39 -7.72
CA GLN A 209 -1.95 17.17 -7.39
C GLN A 209 -2.04 17.55 -5.91
N ALA A 210 -1.34 16.83 -5.02
CA ALA A 210 -1.36 17.10 -3.59
C ALA A 210 -0.29 18.11 -3.14
N ARG A 211 -0.48 18.68 -1.96
CA ARG A 211 0.55 19.40 -1.21
C ARG A 211 0.53 18.92 0.25
N PRO A 212 1.68 18.45 0.76
CA PRO A 212 2.93 18.15 0.04
C PRO A 212 2.73 17.06 -1.00
N GLY A 213 3.37 17.20 -2.17
CA GLY A 213 3.31 16.21 -3.27
C GLY A 213 4.30 15.07 -3.06
N ASN A 214 5.51 15.39 -2.63
CA ASN A 214 6.55 14.42 -2.33
C ASN A 214 6.55 14.11 -0.84
N LEU A 215 6.45 12.83 -0.49
CA LEU A 215 6.54 12.38 0.91
C LEU A 215 7.68 11.39 1.06
N HIS A 216 8.51 11.62 2.06
CA HIS A 216 9.48 10.68 2.58
C HIS A 216 8.89 10.02 3.82
N VAL A 217 8.54 8.75 3.74
CA VAL A 217 7.81 8.07 4.79
C VAL A 217 8.65 6.95 5.41
N PHE A 218 8.86 7.00 6.71
CA PHE A 218 9.25 5.85 7.51
C PHE A 218 7.98 5.19 8.04
N GLY A 219 7.83 3.89 7.83
CA GLY A 219 6.57 3.24 8.15
C GLY A 219 6.73 1.90 8.85
N THR A 220 5.67 1.56 9.58
CA THR A 220 5.51 0.25 10.22
C THR A 220 4.14 -0.33 9.90
N LEU A 221 4.08 -1.64 9.66
CA LEU A 221 2.84 -2.42 9.63
C LEU A 221 2.95 -3.55 10.65
N LEU A 222 2.13 -3.49 11.68
CA LEU A 222 2.10 -4.46 12.77
C LEU A 222 0.88 -5.37 12.60
N ARG A 223 1.08 -6.68 12.55
CA ARG A 223 0.00 -7.67 12.42
C ARG A 223 0.02 -8.62 13.62
N PHE A 224 -1.07 -8.60 14.36
CA PHE A 224 -1.31 -9.48 15.50
C PHE A 224 -2.39 -10.50 15.12
N TYR A 225 -2.09 -11.78 15.24
CA TYR A 225 -3.03 -12.87 15.00
C TYR A 225 -3.56 -13.37 16.33
N LEU A 226 -4.87 -13.29 16.51
CA LEU A 226 -5.56 -13.92 17.65
C LEU A 226 -5.83 -15.39 17.31
N ARG A 227 -5.62 -16.25 18.26
CA ARG A 227 -5.93 -17.70 18.19
C ARG A 227 -7.23 -17.98 18.89
#